data_ca7cd315234ac17c5430ff1f285e6f58
#
_entry.id   ca7cd315234ac17c5430ff1f285e6f58
#
_cell.length_a   1.000
_cell.length_b   1.000
_cell.length_c   1.000
_cell.angle_alpha   90.00
_cell.angle_beta   90.00
_cell.angle_gamma   90.00
#
_symmetry.space_group_name_H-M   'P 1'
#
loop_
_entity.id
_entity.type
_entity.pdbx_description
1 polymer ?
#
loop_
_entity_poly.entity_id
_entity_poly.type
_entity_poly.pdbx_seq_one_letter_code
_entity_poly.pdbx_strand_id
1 'polypeptide(L)'
;MAGGKVPGQGGADNEMTAISEINVTPFVDVVLVLLVIFMVTAPMLVREQMNVNLPKAATGEKSAAQSLTIVISKEGMVSIGDKPATMQQVEEDVKAAVAKDPNAQAVISADQDSRHGDVVKVMDLIKKAGLTKFAIQIEQK
;
A
#
# COMPACT_ATOMS: atom_id res chain seq x y z
N MET A 1 76.24 -41.34 1.15
CA MET A 1 75.37 -41.55 0.45
C MET A 1 74.02 -41.11 0.75
N ALA A 2 73.48 -41.02 0.09
CA ALA A 2 72.48 -40.82 0.13
C ALA A 2 71.38 -40.22 0.54
N GLY A 3 71.30 -39.35 0.29
CA GLY A 3 70.15 -38.76 0.01
C GLY A 3 68.99 -39.00 0.85
N GLY A 4 69.13 -38.70 2.02
CA GLY A 4 67.95 -38.71 2.87
C GLY A 4 66.93 -37.73 2.39
N LYS A 5 66.08 -38.18 1.51
CA LYS A 5 64.89 -37.45 1.28
C LYS A 5 64.08 -37.39 2.56
N VAL A 6 63.80 -36.25 3.02
CA VAL A 6 62.91 -36.07 4.12
C VAL A 6 61.45 -36.23 3.58
N PRO A 7 60.82 -37.34 3.88
CA PRO A 7 59.45 -37.53 3.46
C PRO A 7 58.59 -36.78 4.42
N GLY A 8 57.96 -35.80 4.04
CA GLY A 8 57.01 -35.14 4.94
C GLY A 8 56.80 -33.66 4.79
N GLN A 9 57.52 -33.08 3.87
CA GLN A 9 57.30 -31.63 3.64
C GLN A 9 56.17 -31.29 2.69
N GLY A 10 55.54 -32.31 2.15
CA GLY A 10 54.47 -32.06 1.23
C GLY A 10 53.06 -32.23 1.80
N GLY A 11 52.95 -32.70 3.03
CA GLY A 11 51.66 -33.06 3.58
C GLY A 11 50.95 -31.98 4.34
N ALA A 12 51.69 -30.98 4.82
CA ALA A 12 51.10 -29.94 5.63
C ALA A 12 50.38 -28.86 4.84
N ASP A 13 50.76 -28.67 3.60
CA ASP A 13 50.16 -27.63 2.76
C ASP A 13 48.80 -28.06 2.15
N ASN A 14 48.55 -29.34 2.06
CA ASN A 14 47.30 -29.83 1.54
C ASN A 14 46.13 -29.76 2.56
N GLU A 15 46.40 -29.77 3.82
CA GLU A 15 45.36 -29.67 4.82
C GLU A 15 44.81 -28.26 4.95
N MET A 16 45.62 -27.24 4.67
CA MET A 16 45.16 -25.87 4.73
C MET A 16 44.26 -25.48 3.55
N THR A 17 44.40 -26.11 2.43
CA THR A 17 43.57 -25.82 1.26
C THR A 17 42.17 -26.42 1.36
N ALA A 18 42.01 -27.49 2.13
CA ALA A 18 40.70 -28.10 2.34
C ALA A 18 39.76 -27.25 3.20
N ILE A 19 40.29 -26.39 4.06
CA ILE A 19 39.51 -25.56 4.96
C ILE A 19 38.98 -24.30 4.26
N SER A 20 39.59 -23.89 3.16
CA SER A 20 39.18 -22.67 2.47
C SER A 20 38.01 -22.85 1.49
N GLU A 21 37.60 -24.07 1.25
CA GLU A 21 36.46 -24.35 0.37
C GLU A 21 35.15 -24.41 1.19
N ILE A 22 34.72 -23.28 1.67
CA ILE A 22 33.36 -23.15 2.20
C ILE A 22 32.40 -23.10 1.03
N ASN A 23 31.54 -24.10 0.96
CA ASN A 23 30.51 -24.12 -0.09
C ASN A 23 29.46 -23.07 0.22
N VAL A 24 29.44 -22.01 -0.58
CA VAL A 24 28.51 -20.87 -0.43
C VAL A 24 27.14 -21.18 -1.02
N THR A 25 27.02 -22.24 -1.79
CA THR A 25 25.78 -22.60 -2.48
C THR A 25 24.57 -22.76 -1.56
N PRO A 26 24.64 -23.45 -0.39
CA PRO A 26 23.50 -23.54 0.51
C PRO A 26 23.10 -22.18 1.11
N PHE A 27 24.05 -21.32 1.34
CA PHE A 27 23.79 -19.97 1.86
C PHE A 27 23.07 -19.10 0.81
N VAL A 28 23.56 -19.14 -0.42
CA VAL A 28 22.93 -18.41 -1.54
C VAL A 28 21.51 -18.89 -1.78
N ASP A 29 21.25 -20.18 -1.69
CA ASP A 29 19.94 -20.77 -1.87
C ASP A 29 18.94 -20.25 -0.81
N VAL A 30 19.34 -20.24 0.46
CA VAL A 30 18.51 -19.72 1.54
C VAL A 30 18.19 -18.23 1.35
N VAL A 31 19.20 -17.43 1.01
CA VAL A 31 19.02 -15.99 0.78
C VAL A 31 18.11 -15.76 -0.42
N LEU A 32 18.27 -16.53 -1.48
CA LEU A 32 17.47 -16.41 -2.69
C LEU A 32 16.00 -16.76 -2.42
N VAL A 33 15.73 -17.82 -1.69
CA VAL A 33 14.36 -18.20 -1.27
C VAL A 33 13.73 -17.13 -0.39
N LEU A 34 14.45 -16.60 0.58
CA LEU A 34 13.97 -15.50 1.43
C LEU A 34 13.63 -14.26 0.61
N LEU A 35 14.45 -13.91 -0.36
CA LEU A 35 14.24 -12.78 -1.24
C LEU A 35 12.95 -12.94 -2.07
N VAL A 36 12.72 -14.13 -2.62
CA VAL A 36 11.50 -14.45 -3.36
C VAL A 36 10.26 -14.37 -2.46
N ILE A 37 10.34 -14.91 -1.23
CA ILE A 37 9.26 -14.83 -0.26
C ILE A 37 8.92 -13.36 0.06
N PHE A 38 9.92 -12.53 0.35
CA PHE A 38 9.69 -11.11 0.60
C PHE A 38 9.12 -10.37 -0.61
N MET A 39 9.57 -10.72 -1.81
CA MET A 39 9.05 -10.14 -3.03
C MET A 39 7.55 -10.44 -3.21
N VAL A 40 7.12 -11.65 -2.89
CA VAL A 40 5.71 -12.06 -3.01
C VAL A 40 4.86 -11.49 -1.89
N THR A 41 5.38 -11.42 -0.67
CA THR A 41 4.62 -10.98 0.50
C THR A 41 4.56 -9.46 0.66
N ALA A 42 5.54 -8.73 0.14
CA ALA A 42 5.60 -7.27 0.27
C ALA A 42 4.34 -6.54 -0.23
N PRO A 43 3.75 -6.88 -1.39
CA PRO A 43 2.52 -6.22 -1.84
C PRO A 43 1.33 -6.44 -0.90
N MET A 44 1.28 -7.58 -0.22
CA MET A 44 0.21 -7.87 0.73
C MET A 44 0.28 -6.98 1.97
N LEU A 45 1.49 -6.75 2.50
CA LEU A 45 1.71 -5.88 3.65
C LEU A 45 1.38 -4.42 3.35
N VAL A 46 1.70 -3.96 2.14
CA VAL A 46 1.40 -2.59 1.71
C VAL A 46 -0.11 -2.37 1.56
N ARG A 47 -0.84 -3.38 1.10
CA ARG A 47 -2.31 -3.29 0.96
C ARG A 47 -3.02 -3.15 2.30
N GLU A 48 -2.56 -3.83 3.33
CA GLU A 48 -3.13 -3.69 4.67
C GLU A 48 -2.89 -2.33 5.30
N GLN A 49 -1.77 -1.69 4.97
CA GLN A 49 -1.46 -0.35 5.48
C GLN A 49 -2.25 0.75 4.75
N MET A 50 -2.71 0.49 3.53
CA MET A 50 -3.56 1.42 2.78
C MET A 50 -5.05 1.29 3.13
N ASN A 51 -5.44 0.24 3.79
CA ASN A 51 -6.67 0.25 4.56
C ASN A 51 -6.46 1.18 5.75
N VAL A 52 -6.61 2.46 5.52
CA VAL A 52 -6.83 3.39 6.61
C VAL A 52 -8.11 2.91 7.30
N ASN A 53 -7.92 2.08 8.30
CA ASN A 53 -8.94 1.86 9.28
C ASN A 53 -9.25 3.26 9.82
N LEU A 54 -10.30 3.85 9.28
CA LEU A 54 -11.01 4.88 10.01
C LEU A 54 -11.17 4.31 11.41
N PRO A 55 -10.61 4.93 12.44
CA PRO A 55 -10.83 4.44 13.78
C PRO A 55 -12.34 4.34 13.94
N LYS A 56 -12.87 3.12 13.90
CA LYS A 56 -14.12 2.85 14.54
C LYS A 56 -13.84 3.23 15.97
N ALA A 57 -14.25 4.41 16.36
CA ALA A 57 -14.30 4.76 17.75
C ALA A 57 -15.20 3.72 18.41
N ALA A 58 -14.54 2.65 18.86
CA ALA A 58 -15.14 1.69 19.72
C ALA A 58 -15.25 2.37 21.06
N THR A 59 -16.28 3.13 21.22
CA THR A 59 -16.91 3.38 22.52
C THR A 59 -18.15 4.24 22.28
N GLY A 60 -19.25 3.58 22.39
CA GLY A 60 -20.56 4.06 22.77
C GLY A 60 -20.85 5.54 22.59
N GLU A 61 -21.66 5.76 21.68
CA GLU A 61 -22.55 6.85 21.37
C GLU A 61 -22.38 7.31 19.93
N LYS A 62 -23.28 6.87 19.16
CA LYS A 62 -23.84 7.38 17.91
C LYS A 62 -23.35 8.77 17.51
N SER A 63 -22.14 8.87 17.08
CA SER A 63 -21.75 9.85 16.09
C SER A 63 -21.30 9.05 14.87
N ALA A 64 -22.27 8.48 14.19
CA ALA A 64 -22.05 8.06 12.82
C ALA A 64 -21.80 9.39 12.07
N ALA A 65 -20.54 9.82 12.07
CA ALA A 65 -20.09 10.82 11.15
C ALA A 65 -20.55 10.31 9.78
N GLN A 66 -21.48 10.99 9.17
CA GLN A 66 -22.02 10.59 7.88
C GLN A 66 -20.87 10.67 6.90
N SER A 67 -20.27 9.54 6.61
CA SER A 67 -19.25 9.47 5.58
C SER A 67 -19.94 9.47 4.21
N LEU A 68 -19.74 10.52 3.48
CA LEU A 68 -20.19 10.63 2.10
C LEU A 68 -19.22 9.91 1.19
N THR A 69 -19.69 8.87 0.53
CA THR A 69 -18.85 8.13 -0.44
C THR A 69 -19.10 8.67 -1.83
N ILE A 70 -18.05 9.20 -2.45
CA ILE A 70 -18.05 9.71 -3.81
C ILE A 70 -17.22 8.77 -4.67
N VAL A 71 -17.84 8.19 -5.68
CA VAL A 71 -17.19 7.26 -6.61
C VAL A 71 -16.92 7.94 -7.94
N ILE A 72 -15.72 7.81 -8.45
CA ILE A 72 -15.30 8.35 -9.75
C ILE A 72 -14.95 7.17 -10.66
N SER A 73 -15.71 7.02 -11.76
CA SER A 73 -15.44 5.98 -12.75
C SER A 73 -14.27 6.36 -13.67
N LYS A 74 -13.74 5.38 -14.39
CA LYS A 74 -12.70 5.59 -15.39
C LYS A 74 -13.10 6.57 -16.50
N GLU A 75 -14.39 6.72 -16.74
CA GLU A 75 -14.97 7.62 -17.75
C GLU A 75 -15.17 9.03 -17.24
N GLY A 76 -14.86 9.28 -15.95
CA GLY A 76 -15.03 10.57 -15.30
C GLY A 76 -16.44 10.82 -14.77
N MET A 77 -17.30 9.81 -14.77
CA MET A 77 -18.61 9.91 -14.16
C MET A 77 -18.50 9.86 -12.65
N VAL A 78 -19.21 10.74 -11.98
CA VAL A 78 -19.24 10.84 -10.52
C VAL A 78 -20.56 10.26 -10.02
N SER A 79 -20.50 9.48 -8.98
CA SER A 79 -21.67 8.96 -8.28
C SER A 79 -21.52 9.16 -6.77
N ILE A 80 -22.64 9.32 -6.09
CA ILE A 80 -22.70 9.38 -4.63
C ILE A 80 -23.29 8.04 -4.16
N GLY A 81 -22.45 7.24 -3.51
CA GLY A 81 -22.80 5.85 -3.24
C GLY A 81 -23.10 5.10 -4.55
N ASP A 82 -24.31 4.59 -4.69
CA ASP A 82 -24.73 3.84 -5.89
C ASP A 82 -25.50 4.68 -6.89
N LYS A 83 -25.72 5.97 -6.63
CA LYS A 83 -26.51 6.85 -7.48
C LYS A 83 -25.62 7.76 -8.31
N PRO A 84 -25.78 7.79 -9.64
CA PRO A 84 -25.07 8.75 -10.46
C PRO A 84 -25.46 10.17 -10.08
N ALA A 85 -24.46 11.04 -9.97
CA ALA A 85 -24.66 12.42 -9.56
C ALA A 85 -23.89 13.39 -10.48
N THR A 86 -24.41 14.58 -10.64
CA THR A 86 -23.70 15.66 -11.30
C THR A 86 -22.78 16.36 -10.31
N MET A 87 -21.80 17.13 -10.79
CA MET A 87 -20.92 17.94 -9.95
C MET A 87 -21.70 18.88 -9.04
N GLN A 88 -22.80 19.44 -9.51
CA GLN A 88 -23.68 20.31 -8.73
C GLN A 88 -24.36 19.56 -7.58
N GLN A 89 -24.85 18.36 -7.84
CA GLN A 89 -25.45 17.50 -6.81
C GLN A 89 -24.44 17.09 -5.75
N VAL A 90 -23.20 16.78 -6.16
CA VAL A 90 -22.12 16.49 -5.23
C VAL A 90 -21.84 17.70 -4.32
N GLU A 91 -21.78 18.89 -4.89
CA GLU A 91 -21.59 20.13 -4.13
C GLU A 91 -22.71 20.37 -3.11
N GLU A 92 -23.97 20.21 -3.54
CA GLU A 92 -25.13 20.36 -2.68
C GLU A 92 -25.16 19.35 -1.54
N ASP A 93 -24.86 18.08 -1.85
CA ASP A 93 -24.83 17.01 -0.84
C ASP A 93 -23.69 17.18 0.14
N VAL A 94 -22.53 17.65 -0.31
CA VAL A 94 -21.40 17.96 0.56
C VAL A 94 -21.73 19.14 1.47
N LYS A 95 -22.32 20.20 0.95
CA LYS A 95 -22.77 21.35 1.76
C LYS A 95 -23.81 20.93 2.79
N ALA A 96 -24.77 20.10 2.41
CA ALA A 96 -25.78 19.58 3.33
C ALA A 96 -25.14 18.71 4.43
N ALA A 97 -24.17 17.87 4.09
CA ALA A 97 -23.46 17.05 5.06
C ALA A 97 -22.65 17.88 6.06
N VAL A 98 -21.95 18.90 5.60
CA VAL A 98 -21.21 19.84 6.45
C VAL A 98 -22.14 20.65 7.35
N ALA A 99 -23.30 21.04 6.84
CA ALA A 99 -24.29 21.75 7.63
C ALA A 99 -24.90 20.90 8.75
N LYS A 100 -25.05 19.60 8.52
CA LYS A 100 -25.55 18.66 9.53
C LYS A 100 -24.49 18.30 10.56
N ASP A 101 -23.26 18.08 10.13
CA ASP A 101 -22.16 17.68 10.98
C ASP A 101 -20.87 18.38 10.54
N PRO A 102 -20.31 19.29 11.34
CA PRO A 102 -19.04 19.94 11.04
C PRO A 102 -17.87 18.96 10.94
N ASN A 103 -18.01 17.76 11.51
CA ASN A 103 -17.02 16.69 11.44
C ASN A 103 -17.29 15.68 10.33
N ALA A 104 -18.19 15.97 9.41
CA ALA A 104 -18.49 15.11 8.27
C ALA A 104 -17.21 14.77 7.50
N GLN A 105 -17.13 13.52 7.07
CA GLN A 105 -16.00 12.99 6.30
C GLN A 105 -16.50 12.55 4.93
N ALA A 106 -15.65 12.72 3.92
CA ALA A 106 -15.90 12.16 2.60
C ALA A 106 -14.86 11.11 2.26
N VAL A 107 -15.29 10.07 1.57
CA VAL A 107 -14.39 9.07 0.97
C VAL A 107 -14.53 9.19 -0.52
N ILE A 108 -13.44 9.50 -1.21
CA ILE A 108 -13.37 9.55 -2.65
C ILE A 108 -12.83 8.21 -3.14
N SER A 109 -13.68 7.40 -3.75
CA SER A 109 -13.30 6.14 -4.36
C SER A 109 -13.11 6.37 -5.86
N ALA A 110 -11.87 6.33 -6.32
CA ALA A 110 -11.55 6.53 -7.73
C ALA A 110 -11.11 5.22 -8.37
N ASP A 111 -11.59 4.97 -9.61
CA ASP A 111 -11.11 3.85 -10.39
C ASP A 111 -9.63 4.04 -10.74
N GLN A 112 -8.89 2.95 -10.79
CA GLN A 112 -7.47 2.96 -11.15
C GLN A 112 -7.19 3.67 -12.48
N ASP A 113 -8.09 3.55 -13.43
CA ASP A 113 -7.98 4.14 -14.76
C ASP A 113 -8.65 5.52 -14.86
N SER A 114 -9.14 6.06 -13.74
CA SER A 114 -9.72 7.41 -13.71
C SER A 114 -8.65 8.47 -13.99
N ARG A 115 -9.07 9.55 -14.62
CA ARG A 115 -8.17 10.67 -14.90
C ARG A 115 -7.85 11.43 -13.62
N HIS A 116 -6.58 11.69 -13.41
CA HIS A 116 -6.13 12.47 -12.25
C HIS A 116 -6.83 13.85 -12.16
N GLY A 117 -7.07 14.49 -13.30
CA GLY A 117 -7.77 15.78 -13.35
C GLY A 117 -9.21 15.72 -12.82
N ASP A 118 -9.91 14.62 -13.03
CA ASP A 118 -11.28 14.45 -12.51
C ASP A 118 -11.30 14.29 -10.99
N VAL A 119 -10.32 13.57 -10.45
CA VAL A 119 -10.14 13.44 -9.00
C VAL A 119 -9.85 14.79 -8.36
N VAL A 120 -8.96 15.58 -8.95
CA VAL A 120 -8.61 16.91 -8.47
C VAL A 120 -9.81 17.86 -8.50
N LYS A 121 -10.64 17.81 -9.55
CA LYS A 121 -11.88 18.62 -9.63
C LYS A 121 -12.83 18.30 -8.49
N VAL A 122 -13.03 17.02 -8.19
CA VAL A 122 -13.88 16.60 -7.08
C VAL A 122 -13.30 17.03 -5.74
N MET A 123 -12.00 16.91 -5.55
CA MET A 123 -11.33 17.39 -4.34
C MET A 123 -11.50 18.89 -4.13
N ASP A 124 -11.32 19.69 -5.17
CA ASP A 124 -11.48 21.13 -5.11
C ASP A 124 -12.93 21.53 -4.78
N LEU A 125 -13.87 20.83 -5.38
CA LEU A 125 -15.28 21.05 -5.13
C LEU A 125 -15.65 20.76 -3.67
N ILE A 126 -15.16 19.65 -3.12
CA ILE A 126 -15.38 19.27 -1.73
C ILE A 126 -14.79 20.31 -0.77
N LYS A 127 -13.56 20.77 -1.05
CA LYS A 127 -12.92 21.81 -0.24
C LYS A 127 -13.67 23.13 -0.29
N LYS A 128 -14.13 23.55 -1.46
CA LYS A 128 -14.93 24.77 -1.63
C LYS A 128 -16.27 24.68 -0.92
N ALA A 129 -16.84 23.49 -0.82
CA ALA A 129 -18.08 23.26 -0.09
C ALA A 129 -17.91 23.28 1.45
N GLY A 130 -16.67 23.35 1.93
CA GLY A 130 -16.35 23.46 3.35
C GLY A 130 -15.97 22.17 4.05
N LEU A 131 -15.88 21.06 3.32
CA LEU A 131 -15.46 19.78 3.89
C LEU A 131 -13.94 19.66 3.82
N THR A 132 -13.30 19.57 4.98
CA THR A 132 -11.85 19.53 5.09
C THR A 132 -11.30 18.13 5.35
N LYS A 133 -12.15 17.22 5.81
CA LYS A 133 -11.75 15.84 6.13
C LYS A 133 -12.21 14.89 5.02
N PHE A 134 -11.29 14.41 4.22
CA PHE A 134 -11.57 13.41 3.19
C PHE A 134 -10.44 12.41 3.06
N ALA A 135 -10.78 11.22 2.65
CA ALA A 135 -9.85 10.16 2.29
C ALA A 135 -10.01 9.79 0.82
N ILE A 136 -8.91 9.41 0.18
CA ILE A 136 -8.92 8.95 -1.20
C ILE A 136 -8.61 7.46 -1.20
N GLN A 137 -9.48 6.70 -1.83
CA GLN A 137 -9.32 5.27 -2.03
C GLN A 137 -9.25 4.99 -3.52
N ILE A 138 -8.28 4.22 -3.95
CA ILE A 138 -8.16 3.78 -5.34
C ILE A 138 -8.66 2.36 -5.41
N GLU A 139 -9.72 2.14 -6.18
CA GLU A 139 -10.23 0.81 -6.46
C GLU A 139 -9.41 0.16 -7.56
N GLN A 140 -8.78 -0.95 -7.22
CA GLN A 140 -8.12 -1.83 -8.18
C GLN A 140 -9.11 -2.94 -8.56
N LYS A 141 -9.33 -3.04 -9.83
CA LYS A 141 -10.04 -4.22 -10.36
C LYS A 141 -9.15 -5.44 -10.37
#